data_092eeefa07d49b6093102e4fc62429ab
#
_entry.id   092eeefa07d49b6093102e4fc62429ab
#
_cell.length_a   1.000
_cell.length_b   1.000
_cell.length_c   1.000
_cell.angle_alpha   90.00
_cell.angle_beta   90.00
_cell.angle_gamma   90.00
#
_symmetry.space_group_name_H-M   'P 1'
#
loop_
_entity.id
_entity.type
_entity.pdbx_description
1 polymer ?
#
loop_
_entity_poly.entity_id
_entity_poly.type
_entity_poly.pdbx_seq_one_letter_code
_entity_poly.pdbx_strand_id
1 'polypeptide(L)'
;MRLRLPPLPPVTLSPPRPHFKTLSLVLAIATALGAGAGAVVATARAAEMTPAAPPRGGLSTVNTRLGPLTLENGYPTKATSAKLYDELDFQRATQAYLWALPAIGFKALYDAQRLSLGTANGEVLLYQNLKDKAGMLTPNITTLYAFSFWDLASQGPLVVEVPAGLTAGGVMDIWQQPITDMGQTGPDKGLGGKYLILPPGSPALEAPGYRIVRSPSNQVWFGTRGLSPDKAAAEATVRQHRVYGWNQRANPPATTYRSVGGRPWQSAQPANLDYWRMLSELYANEPVAPRDRMMFAMLAPLGLVPGQPFKPDARQSRILADAAQVGELMARTVAFDKRTPGVTVYPGKHWDYAQRFELDQESPDRKRIQLDERSSWFYEAIGMSVGMQGRIVGFGQAYLEASKDSQGQWLDGGRTYRMRVPADPPVKQFWSITLYDNVSRGPLITAQGAADLSSRQAGLVRNADGSVDVVFGPVRPAGAANWIETNPGQGWFSYFRFYGPTEPYFSKTWQLNDIEAISR
;
A
#
# COMPACT_ATOMS: atom_id res chain seq x y z
N MET A 1 -36.30 42.86 3.04
CA MET A 1 -37.04 42.39 1.86
C MET A 1 -36.67 40.92 1.65
N ARG A 2 -37.52 40.00 2.14
CA ARG A 2 -37.30 38.55 2.09
C ARG A 2 -37.99 38.00 0.84
N LEU A 3 -37.24 37.51 -0.13
CA LEU A 3 -37.76 36.77 -1.30
C LEU A 3 -38.01 35.30 -0.87
N ARG A 4 -39.28 34.90 -0.89
CA ARG A 4 -39.69 33.48 -0.79
C ARG A 4 -39.69 32.88 -2.18
N LEU A 5 -38.98 31.78 -2.36
CA LEU A 5 -39.09 30.91 -3.52
C LEU A 5 -40.26 29.92 -3.34
N PRO A 6 -41.00 29.58 -4.40
CA PRO A 6 -42.09 28.61 -4.32
C PRO A 6 -41.59 27.17 -4.27
N PRO A 7 -42.41 26.24 -3.69
CA PRO A 7 -42.03 24.83 -3.60
C PRO A 7 -42.14 24.10 -4.94
N LEU A 8 -41.24 23.18 -5.20
CA LEU A 8 -41.24 22.29 -6.35
C LEU A 8 -42.28 21.17 -6.17
N PRO A 9 -42.91 20.69 -7.27
CA PRO A 9 -43.90 19.62 -7.20
C PRO A 9 -43.25 18.23 -7.00
N PRO A 10 -44.00 17.27 -6.42
CA PRO A 10 -43.48 15.94 -6.16
C PRO A 10 -43.31 15.13 -7.44
N VAL A 11 -42.13 14.49 -7.61
CA VAL A 11 -41.86 13.55 -8.69
C VAL A 11 -42.33 12.16 -8.29
N THR A 12 -43.38 11.68 -8.96
CA THR A 12 -43.86 10.29 -8.83
C THR A 12 -43.02 9.38 -9.73
N LEU A 13 -42.23 8.48 -9.11
CA LEU A 13 -41.53 7.41 -9.81
C LEU A 13 -42.46 6.20 -9.97
N SER A 14 -42.77 5.84 -11.20
CA SER A 14 -43.41 4.56 -11.56
C SER A 14 -42.36 3.49 -11.83
N PRO A 15 -42.54 2.23 -11.39
CA PRO A 15 -41.58 1.16 -11.60
C PRO A 15 -41.63 0.66 -13.07
N PRO A 16 -40.47 0.24 -13.64
CA PRO A 16 -40.44 -0.32 -15.00
C PRO A 16 -40.96 -1.77 -15.01
N ARG A 17 -41.82 -2.07 -15.96
CA ARG A 17 -42.29 -3.44 -16.28
C ARG A 17 -41.24 -4.17 -17.13
N PRO A 18 -41.03 -5.47 -16.92
CA PRO A 18 -40.12 -6.26 -17.77
C PRO A 18 -40.84 -6.69 -19.07
N HIS A 19 -40.31 -6.30 -20.21
CA HIS A 19 -40.68 -6.88 -21.51
C HIS A 19 -39.69 -7.99 -21.86
N PHE A 20 -40.16 -9.24 -21.74
CA PHE A 20 -39.52 -10.38 -22.43
C PHE A 20 -39.93 -10.34 -23.93
N LYS A 21 -38.96 -10.19 -24.84
CA LYS A 21 -39.11 -10.50 -26.25
C LYS A 21 -38.34 -11.75 -26.55
N THR A 22 -39.06 -12.83 -26.80
CA THR A 22 -38.60 -14.05 -27.44
C THR A 22 -38.25 -13.75 -28.88
N LEU A 23 -37.02 -13.95 -29.29
CA LEU A 23 -36.59 -13.90 -30.67
C LEU A 23 -36.39 -15.35 -31.16
N SER A 24 -37.34 -15.82 -31.98
CA SER A 24 -37.21 -17.08 -32.73
C SER A 24 -36.34 -16.85 -33.97
N LEU A 25 -35.22 -17.58 -34.07
CA LEU A 25 -34.36 -17.57 -35.25
C LEU A 25 -34.76 -18.70 -36.18
N VAL A 26 -35.29 -18.35 -37.35
CA VAL A 26 -35.60 -19.27 -38.46
C VAL A 26 -34.30 -19.53 -39.23
N LEU A 27 -33.94 -20.81 -39.37
CA LEU A 27 -32.81 -21.30 -40.16
C LEU A 27 -33.23 -21.43 -41.62
N ALA A 28 -32.66 -20.63 -42.53
CA ALA A 28 -32.80 -20.80 -43.97
C ALA A 28 -31.52 -21.46 -44.52
N ILE A 29 -31.68 -22.62 -45.14
CA ILE A 29 -30.65 -23.36 -45.86
C ILE A 29 -30.60 -22.79 -47.30
N ALA A 30 -29.42 -22.34 -47.74
CA ALA A 30 -29.11 -22.11 -49.13
C ALA A 30 -27.84 -22.88 -49.51
N THR A 31 -28.01 -23.88 -50.37
CA THR A 31 -26.95 -24.63 -51.04
C THR A 31 -26.42 -23.83 -52.21
N ALA A 32 -25.10 -23.63 -52.30
CA ALA A 32 -24.42 -23.32 -53.56
C ALA A 32 -23.04 -23.98 -53.58
N LEU A 33 -22.81 -24.79 -54.60
CA LEU A 33 -21.57 -25.47 -54.94
C LEU A 33 -20.51 -24.47 -55.44
N GLY A 34 -19.26 -24.66 -55.02
CA GLY A 34 -18.09 -24.01 -55.61
C GLY A 34 -16.80 -24.58 -55.02
N ALA A 35 -16.08 -25.32 -55.86
CA ALA A 35 -14.82 -25.98 -55.51
C ALA A 35 -13.64 -25.00 -55.36
N GLY A 36 -12.73 -25.27 -54.43
CA GLY A 36 -11.37 -24.73 -54.48
C GLY A 36 -10.63 -24.64 -53.12
N ALA A 37 -9.60 -25.47 -52.97
CA ALA A 37 -8.42 -25.35 -52.16
C ALA A 37 -8.55 -25.42 -50.61
N GLY A 38 -7.99 -26.50 -50.07
CA GLY A 38 -7.93 -26.84 -48.66
C GLY A 38 -7.11 -25.91 -47.78
N ALA A 39 -7.73 -25.52 -46.69
CA ALA A 39 -7.06 -25.17 -45.47
C ALA A 39 -7.68 -26.04 -44.37
N VAL A 40 -6.95 -27.04 -43.90
CA VAL A 40 -7.33 -27.84 -42.73
C VAL A 40 -7.22 -26.96 -41.51
N VAL A 41 -8.30 -26.33 -41.10
CA VAL A 41 -8.44 -25.75 -39.78
C VAL A 41 -8.73 -26.93 -38.85
N ALA A 42 -7.71 -27.42 -38.17
CA ALA A 42 -7.87 -28.34 -37.05
C ALA A 42 -8.57 -27.57 -35.90
N THR A 43 -9.88 -27.64 -35.85
CA THR A 43 -10.64 -27.31 -34.63
C THR A 43 -10.27 -28.34 -33.60
N ALA A 44 -9.36 -27.95 -32.71
CA ALA A 44 -9.15 -28.70 -31.47
C ALA A 44 -10.46 -28.63 -30.68
N ARG A 45 -11.29 -29.64 -30.88
CA ARG A 45 -12.42 -29.94 -30.01
C ARG A 45 -11.79 -30.26 -28.66
N ALA A 46 -11.94 -29.37 -27.67
CA ALA A 46 -11.68 -29.71 -26.26
C ALA A 46 -12.58 -30.94 -26.01
N ALA A 47 -11.96 -32.11 -25.93
CA ALA A 47 -12.65 -33.31 -25.48
C ALA A 47 -13.16 -32.96 -24.06
N GLU A 48 -14.47 -32.88 -23.91
CA GLU A 48 -15.11 -32.97 -22.62
C GLU A 48 -14.60 -34.28 -22.00
N MET A 49 -13.57 -34.14 -21.14
CA MET A 49 -13.20 -35.24 -20.25
C MET A 49 -14.33 -35.38 -19.24
N THR A 50 -15.34 -36.16 -19.59
CA THR A 50 -16.22 -36.73 -18.60
C THR A 50 -15.30 -37.53 -17.66
N PRO A 51 -15.19 -37.19 -16.37
CA PRO A 51 -14.37 -37.98 -15.47
C PRO A 51 -14.88 -39.42 -15.55
N ALA A 52 -14.04 -40.37 -15.97
CA ALA A 52 -14.38 -41.77 -15.89
C ALA A 52 -14.85 -42.06 -14.46
N ALA A 53 -16.07 -42.63 -14.33
CA ALA A 53 -16.58 -42.99 -13.02
C ALA A 53 -15.52 -43.87 -12.35
N PRO A 54 -15.06 -43.54 -11.12
CA PRO A 54 -14.04 -44.33 -10.45
C PRO A 54 -14.53 -45.78 -10.31
N PRO A 55 -13.65 -46.76 -10.46
CA PRO A 55 -14.04 -48.15 -10.28
C PRO A 55 -14.74 -48.33 -8.92
N ARG A 56 -15.91 -48.93 -8.94
CA ARG A 56 -16.69 -49.20 -7.73
C ARG A 56 -16.00 -50.30 -6.93
N GLY A 57 -15.18 -49.89 -5.93
CA GLY A 57 -14.44 -50.75 -5.04
C GLY A 57 -12.92 -50.77 -5.27
N GLY A 58 -12.13 -50.83 -4.17
CA GLY A 58 -10.68 -50.89 -4.20
C GLY A 58 -9.96 -49.55 -4.19
N LEU A 59 -8.64 -49.60 -4.38
CA LEU A 59 -7.77 -48.42 -4.46
C LEU A 59 -7.77 -47.83 -5.86
N SER A 60 -7.87 -46.52 -5.95
CA SER A 60 -7.69 -45.74 -7.19
C SER A 60 -6.77 -44.55 -6.95
N THR A 61 -6.16 -44.04 -8.00
CA THR A 61 -5.23 -42.91 -7.91
C THR A 61 -5.64 -41.79 -8.89
N VAL A 62 -5.69 -40.56 -8.38
CA VAL A 62 -5.90 -39.35 -9.19
C VAL A 62 -4.58 -38.59 -9.24
N ASN A 63 -4.06 -38.36 -10.45
CA ASN A 63 -2.87 -37.55 -10.64
C ASN A 63 -3.23 -36.07 -10.67
N THR A 64 -2.60 -35.29 -9.84
CA THR A 64 -2.83 -33.85 -9.68
C THR A 64 -1.52 -33.08 -9.68
N ARG A 65 -1.58 -31.74 -9.68
CA ARG A 65 -0.39 -30.88 -9.45
C ARG A 65 0.30 -31.15 -8.11
N LEU A 66 -0.41 -31.73 -7.14
CA LEU A 66 0.15 -32.14 -5.85
C LEU A 66 0.80 -33.53 -5.92
N GLY A 67 0.86 -34.16 -7.10
CA GLY A 67 1.25 -35.54 -7.31
C GLY A 67 0.06 -36.50 -7.18
N PRO A 68 0.32 -37.81 -7.06
CA PRO A 68 -0.71 -38.82 -6.94
C PRO A 68 -1.48 -38.72 -5.61
N LEU A 69 -2.80 -38.80 -5.69
CA LEU A 69 -3.73 -38.84 -4.55
C LEU A 69 -4.48 -40.17 -4.59
N THR A 70 -4.37 -40.97 -3.55
CA THR A 70 -4.96 -42.30 -3.47
C THR A 70 -6.33 -42.26 -2.80
N LEU A 71 -7.30 -42.89 -3.43
CA LEU A 71 -8.66 -43.05 -2.91
C LEU A 71 -8.92 -44.55 -2.64
N GLU A 72 -9.66 -44.84 -1.58
CA GLU A 72 -10.18 -46.16 -1.25
C GLU A 72 -11.70 -46.12 -1.33
N ASN A 73 -12.27 -46.91 -2.21
CA ASN A 73 -13.71 -46.94 -2.48
C ASN A 73 -14.28 -45.54 -2.84
N GLY A 74 -13.48 -44.70 -3.47
CA GLY A 74 -13.83 -43.31 -3.84
C GLY A 74 -13.60 -42.26 -2.75
N TYR A 75 -13.20 -42.66 -1.53
CA TYR A 75 -12.87 -41.75 -0.44
C TYR A 75 -11.36 -41.52 -0.34
N PRO A 76 -10.87 -40.30 0.00
CA PRO A 76 -9.45 -40.09 0.27
C PRO A 76 -8.93 -41.01 1.36
N THR A 77 -7.80 -41.69 1.12
CA THR A 77 -7.11 -42.40 2.19
C THR A 77 -6.67 -41.42 3.28
N LYS A 78 -6.35 -41.93 4.48
CA LYS A 78 -5.85 -41.13 5.61
C LYS A 78 -4.64 -40.25 5.21
N ALA A 79 -3.70 -40.80 4.45
CA ALA A 79 -2.52 -40.09 3.95
C ALA A 79 -2.91 -38.99 2.95
N THR A 80 -3.84 -39.29 2.04
CA THR A 80 -4.35 -38.32 1.07
C THR A 80 -5.10 -37.18 1.79
N SER A 81 -5.95 -37.47 2.75
CA SER A 81 -6.66 -36.48 3.55
C SER A 81 -5.70 -35.55 4.29
N ALA A 82 -4.68 -36.08 4.94
CA ALA A 82 -3.67 -35.29 5.64
C ALA A 82 -2.95 -34.33 4.68
N LYS A 83 -2.50 -34.85 3.51
CA LYS A 83 -1.85 -34.04 2.47
C LYS A 83 -2.75 -32.94 1.94
N LEU A 84 -4.03 -33.21 1.72
CA LEU A 84 -4.99 -32.24 1.23
C LEU A 84 -5.34 -31.17 2.27
N TYR A 85 -5.39 -31.52 3.56
CA TYR A 85 -5.57 -30.54 4.62
C TYR A 85 -4.32 -29.65 4.80
N ASP A 86 -3.12 -30.20 4.70
CA ASP A 86 -1.89 -29.40 4.75
C ASP A 86 -1.85 -28.38 3.61
N GLU A 87 -2.17 -28.80 2.40
CA GLU A 87 -2.22 -27.91 1.23
C GLU A 87 -3.33 -26.85 1.35
N LEU A 88 -4.54 -27.26 1.81
CA LEU A 88 -5.66 -26.34 2.00
C LEU A 88 -5.31 -25.24 2.99
N ASP A 89 -4.70 -25.60 4.12
CA ASP A 89 -4.31 -24.68 5.17
C ASP A 89 -3.17 -23.77 4.71
N PHE A 90 -2.19 -24.31 3.96
CA PHE A 90 -1.10 -23.53 3.35
C PHE A 90 -1.63 -22.48 2.36
N GLN A 91 -2.54 -22.87 1.45
CA GLN A 91 -3.13 -21.94 0.48
C GLN A 91 -3.89 -20.80 1.19
N ARG A 92 -4.69 -21.12 2.21
CA ARG A 92 -5.43 -20.16 3.01
C ARG A 92 -4.51 -19.18 3.73
N ALA A 93 -3.46 -19.69 4.37
CA ALA A 93 -2.47 -18.84 5.05
C ALA A 93 -1.72 -17.94 4.07
N THR A 94 -1.30 -18.46 2.92
CA THR A 94 -0.60 -17.65 1.90
C THR A 94 -1.47 -16.49 1.39
N GLN A 95 -2.76 -16.73 1.14
CA GLN A 95 -3.69 -15.65 0.77
C GLN A 95 -3.94 -14.68 1.92
N ALA A 96 -4.02 -15.19 3.15
CA ALA A 96 -4.18 -14.35 4.33
C ALA A 96 -2.95 -13.48 4.61
N TYR A 97 -1.73 -13.91 4.23
CA TYR A 97 -0.53 -13.09 4.29
C TYR A 97 -0.70 -11.83 3.41
N LEU A 98 -1.09 -11.98 2.15
CA LEU A 98 -1.32 -10.85 1.25
C LEU A 98 -2.44 -9.92 1.76
N TRP A 99 -3.52 -10.52 2.27
CA TRP A 99 -4.65 -9.76 2.82
C TRP A 99 -4.24 -8.91 4.03
N ALA A 100 -3.40 -9.44 4.93
CA ALA A 100 -3.07 -8.78 6.20
C ALA A 100 -1.91 -7.77 6.09
N LEU A 101 -1.23 -7.64 4.94
CA LEU A 101 -0.08 -6.74 4.75
C LEU A 101 -0.28 -5.32 5.31
N PRO A 102 -1.42 -4.62 5.08
CA PRO A 102 -1.63 -3.30 5.66
C PRO A 102 -1.63 -3.31 7.19
N ALA A 103 -2.35 -4.28 7.78
CA ALA A 103 -2.49 -4.41 9.23
C ALA A 103 -1.16 -4.78 9.90
N ILE A 104 -0.38 -5.68 9.27
CA ILE A 104 0.95 -6.04 9.79
C ILE A 104 1.95 -4.91 9.57
N GLY A 105 1.86 -4.14 8.48
CA GLY A 105 2.66 -2.93 8.30
C GLY A 105 2.40 -1.88 9.39
N PHE A 106 1.13 -1.67 9.76
CA PHE A 106 0.75 -0.85 10.92
C PHE A 106 1.37 -1.38 12.21
N LYS A 107 1.19 -2.68 12.51
CA LYS A 107 1.69 -3.31 13.75
C LYS A 107 3.22 -3.29 13.82
N ALA A 108 3.91 -3.56 12.71
CA ALA A 108 5.37 -3.53 12.65
C ALA A 108 5.93 -2.12 12.93
N LEU A 109 5.30 -1.07 12.40
CA LEU A 109 5.67 0.32 12.71
C LEU A 109 5.38 0.65 14.18
N TYR A 110 4.22 0.24 14.70
CA TYR A 110 3.84 0.41 16.10
C TYR A 110 4.85 -0.25 17.05
N ASP A 111 5.19 -1.52 16.78
CA ASP A 111 6.15 -2.27 17.61
C ASP A 111 7.55 -1.67 17.53
N ALA A 112 7.98 -1.24 16.34
CA ALA A 112 9.27 -0.58 16.18
C ALA A 112 9.34 0.70 17.02
N GLN A 113 8.30 1.54 17.01
CA GLN A 113 8.27 2.74 17.86
C GLN A 113 8.29 2.40 19.35
N ARG A 114 7.50 1.43 19.77
CA ARG A 114 7.39 1.08 21.20
C ARG A 114 8.58 0.30 21.71
N LEU A 115 8.96 -0.78 21.01
CA LEU A 115 9.93 -1.75 21.52
C LEU A 115 11.36 -1.35 21.19
N SER A 116 11.62 -0.89 19.95
CA SER A 116 12.98 -0.52 19.53
C SER A 116 13.32 0.93 19.89
N LEU A 117 12.35 1.85 19.78
CA LEU A 117 12.57 3.28 19.97
C LEU A 117 12.04 3.81 21.30
N GLY A 118 11.36 2.98 22.11
CA GLY A 118 10.93 3.30 23.47
C GLY A 118 9.92 4.43 23.58
N THR A 119 9.05 4.60 22.57
CA THR A 119 8.05 5.67 22.50
C THR A 119 6.72 5.17 23.03
N ALA A 120 6.13 5.84 24.00
CA ALA A 120 4.81 5.48 24.53
C ALA A 120 3.66 5.97 23.61
N ASN A 121 2.44 5.39 23.79
CA ASN A 121 1.26 5.88 23.12
C ASN A 121 0.97 7.34 23.50
N GLY A 122 0.66 8.18 22.52
CA GLY A 122 0.46 9.62 22.70
C GLY A 122 1.72 10.46 22.65
N GLU A 123 2.92 9.87 22.81
CA GLU A 123 4.17 10.57 22.51
C GLU A 123 4.38 10.66 20.99
N VAL A 124 4.97 11.73 20.52
CA VAL A 124 5.24 12.00 19.10
C VAL A 124 6.72 11.76 18.79
N LEU A 125 7.01 10.85 17.90
CA LEU A 125 8.36 10.53 17.44
C LEU A 125 8.69 11.28 16.16
N LEU A 126 9.82 12.01 16.16
CA LEU A 126 10.31 12.80 15.02
C LEU A 126 11.35 12.01 14.22
N TYR A 127 11.20 12.01 12.90
CA TYR A 127 12.12 11.42 11.91
C TYR A 127 12.70 12.55 11.05
N GLN A 128 13.87 13.03 11.43
CA GLN A 128 14.42 14.30 10.97
C GLN A 128 15.35 14.16 9.75
N ASN A 129 16.02 13.03 9.62
CA ASN A 129 17.08 12.82 8.63
C ASN A 129 17.03 11.39 8.04
N LEU A 130 17.94 11.10 7.11
CA LEU A 130 18.03 9.80 6.45
C LEU A 130 18.20 8.64 7.43
N LYS A 131 19.08 8.78 8.42
CA LYS A 131 19.36 7.72 9.41
C LYS A 131 18.14 7.42 10.27
N ASP A 132 17.38 8.47 10.67
CA ASP A 132 16.14 8.30 11.42
C ASP A 132 15.08 7.52 10.62
N LYS A 133 15.11 7.61 9.30
CA LYS A 133 14.14 7.00 8.38
C LYS A 133 14.61 5.66 7.82
N ALA A 134 15.79 5.19 8.18
CA ALA A 134 16.40 3.98 7.61
C ALA A 134 15.52 2.72 7.75
N GLY A 135 14.75 2.61 8.83
CA GLY A 135 13.84 1.48 9.07
C GLY A 135 12.41 1.67 8.56
N MET A 136 12.11 2.79 7.91
CA MET A 136 10.78 3.12 7.40
C MET A 136 10.61 2.63 5.96
N LEU A 137 9.44 2.09 5.64
CA LEU A 137 9.11 1.69 4.26
C LEU A 137 8.91 2.92 3.38
N THR A 138 9.70 3.04 2.34
CA THR A 138 9.71 4.07 1.29
C THR A 138 9.40 5.52 1.73
N PRO A 139 10.06 6.04 2.80
CA PRO A 139 9.86 7.43 3.18
C PRO A 139 10.41 8.38 2.11
N ASN A 140 9.87 9.60 2.00
CA ASN A 140 10.64 10.64 1.37
C ASN A 140 11.73 11.15 2.35
N ILE A 141 12.84 11.64 1.81
CA ILE A 141 13.94 12.13 2.63
C ILE A 141 13.86 13.64 2.85
N THR A 142 13.16 14.33 1.94
CA THR A 142 13.10 15.79 1.87
C THR A 142 12.34 16.44 3.04
N THR A 143 11.27 15.81 3.56
CA THR A 143 10.40 16.40 4.60
C THR A 143 10.54 15.72 5.94
N LEU A 144 10.39 16.47 7.04
CA LEU A 144 10.28 15.95 8.40
C LEU A 144 9.00 15.13 8.56
N TYR A 145 9.07 13.97 9.24
CA TYR A 145 7.90 13.21 9.70
C TYR A 145 7.76 13.25 11.22
N ALA A 146 6.52 13.18 11.69
CA ALA A 146 6.17 13.03 13.09
C ALA A 146 5.02 12.04 13.23
N PHE A 147 5.20 10.98 14.04
CA PHE A 147 4.25 9.90 14.22
C PHE A 147 3.90 9.67 15.69
N SER A 148 2.65 9.34 15.95
CA SER A 148 2.15 8.96 17.26
C SER A 148 1.09 7.86 17.11
N PHE A 149 1.08 6.91 18.03
CA PHE A 149 0.05 5.87 18.13
C PHE A 149 -0.85 6.12 19.32
N TRP A 150 -2.11 5.69 19.18
CA TRP A 150 -3.11 5.81 20.24
C TRP A 150 -4.02 4.60 20.25
N ASP A 151 -4.37 4.12 21.44
CA ASP A 151 -5.33 3.06 21.65
C ASP A 151 -6.63 3.65 22.22
N LEU A 152 -7.63 3.77 21.37
CA LEU A 152 -8.94 4.34 21.72
C LEU A 152 -9.70 3.49 22.74
N ALA A 153 -9.46 2.17 22.81
CA ALA A 153 -10.13 1.29 23.76
C ALA A 153 -9.61 1.51 25.18
N SER A 154 -8.30 1.62 25.37
CA SER A 154 -7.69 1.76 26.69
C SER A 154 -7.52 3.21 27.14
N GLN A 155 -7.26 4.14 26.22
CA GLN A 155 -6.97 5.55 26.52
C GLN A 155 -8.18 6.48 26.28
N GLY A 156 -9.26 5.95 25.68
CA GLY A 156 -10.44 6.72 25.30
C GLY A 156 -10.24 7.56 24.04
N PRO A 157 -11.21 8.43 23.68
CA PRO A 157 -11.16 9.23 22.48
C PRO A 157 -9.93 10.13 22.41
N LEU A 158 -9.32 10.21 21.22
CA LEU A 158 -8.11 10.97 20.94
C LEU A 158 -8.47 12.39 20.46
N VAL A 159 -7.77 13.39 20.99
CA VAL A 159 -7.73 14.74 20.44
C VAL A 159 -6.39 15.00 19.75
N VAL A 160 -6.49 15.52 18.52
CA VAL A 160 -5.35 16.09 17.79
C VAL A 160 -5.65 17.56 17.51
N GLU A 161 -4.84 18.47 18.07
CA GLU A 161 -4.87 19.87 17.68
C GLU A 161 -3.80 20.12 16.64
N VAL A 162 -4.23 20.60 15.48
CA VAL A 162 -3.38 20.88 14.32
C VAL A 162 -3.10 22.38 14.26
N PRO A 163 -1.85 22.83 14.20
CA PRO A 163 -1.52 24.24 14.04
C PRO A 163 -1.85 24.73 12.61
N ALA A 164 -2.08 26.01 12.46
CA ALA A 164 -2.06 26.65 11.15
C ALA A 164 -0.65 26.60 10.55
N GLY A 165 -0.54 26.35 9.25
CA GLY A 165 0.74 26.39 8.55
C GLY A 165 1.00 25.23 7.59
N LEU A 166 2.28 25.05 7.28
CA LEU A 166 2.77 24.13 6.25
C LEU A 166 2.94 22.70 6.81
N THR A 167 1.82 22.03 7.10
CA THR A 167 1.79 20.61 7.49
C THR A 167 0.81 19.83 6.63
N ALA A 168 1.03 18.53 6.48
CA ALA A 168 0.09 17.59 5.88
C ALA A 168 0.22 16.22 6.53
N GLY A 169 -0.90 15.60 6.85
CA GLY A 169 -0.94 14.29 7.52
C GLY A 169 -2.37 13.85 7.76
N GLY A 170 -2.57 13.02 8.79
CA GLY A 170 -3.89 12.54 9.16
C GLY A 170 -3.85 11.46 10.22
N VAL A 171 -5.00 10.87 10.48
CA VAL A 171 -5.16 9.71 11.34
C VAL A 171 -5.64 8.53 10.49
N MET A 172 -5.02 7.38 10.69
CA MET A 172 -5.29 6.14 9.96
C MET A 172 -5.69 5.04 10.94
N ASP A 173 -6.50 4.11 10.48
CA ASP A 173 -6.88 2.88 11.19
C ASP A 173 -5.79 1.79 11.08
N ILE A 174 -6.04 0.61 11.65
CA ILE A 174 -5.12 -0.53 11.57
C ILE A 174 -4.92 -1.06 10.14
N TRP A 175 -5.85 -0.80 9.21
CA TRP A 175 -5.73 -1.13 7.80
C TRP A 175 -5.02 -0.03 7.00
N GLN A 176 -4.52 1.00 7.71
CA GLN A 176 -3.89 2.19 7.17
C GLN A 176 -4.83 2.97 6.22
N GLN A 177 -6.15 2.80 6.38
CA GLN A 177 -7.15 3.63 5.72
C GLN A 177 -7.23 5.00 6.43
N PRO A 178 -7.32 6.11 5.69
CA PRO A 178 -7.43 7.43 6.32
C PRO A 178 -8.80 7.59 6.99
N ILE A 179 -8.79 7.83 8.29
CA ILE A 179 -9.97 8.25 9.05
C ILE A 179 -10.27 9.72 8.74
N THR A 180 -9.22 10.53 8.68
CA THR A 180 -9.26 11.93 8.24
C THR A 180 -7.87 12.40 7.88
N ASP A 181 -7.77 13.22 6.82
CA ASP A 181 -6.58 14.02 6.55
C ASP A 181 -6.58 15.27 7.46
N MET A 182 -5.40 15.87 7.67
CA MET A 182 -5.17 17.05 8.49
C MET A 182 -4.12 17.96 7.83
N GLY A 183 -4.14 19.25 8.15
CA GLY A 183 -3.26 20.25 7.58
C GLY A 183 -3.67 20.62 6.16
N GLN A 184 -2.73 20.91 5.27
CA GLN A 184 -3.03 21.40 3.91
C GLN A 184 -3.88 20.46 3.07
N THR A 185 -3.80 19.15 3.32
CA THR A 185 -4.59 18.13 2.63
C THR A 185 -5.88 17.77 3.35
N GLY A 186 -6.06 18.25 4.56
CA GLY A 186 -7.23 17.99 5.39
C GLY A 186 -8.38 19.00 5.22
N PRO A 187 -9.50 18.75 5.89
CA PRO A 187 -10.67 19.66 5.91
C PRO A 187 -10.36 21.05 6.49
N ASP A 188 -9.29 21.17 7.29
CA ASP A 188 -8.81 22.45 7.84
C ASP A 188 -8.01 23.28 6.82
N LYS A 189 -7.60 22.69 5.67
CA LYS A 189 -6.90 23.38 4.55
C LYS A 189 -5.66 24.17 5.01
N GLY A 190 -4.97 23.67 6.04
CA GLY A 190 -3.80 24.32 6.63
C GLY A 190 -4.11 25.50 7.53
N LEU A 191 -5.36 25.78 7.85
CA LEU A 191 -5.77 26.83 8.79
C LEU A 191 -5.72 26.35 10.24
N GLY A 192 -5.44 25.06 10.45
CA GLY A 192 -5.44 24.44 11.74
C GLY A 192 -6.84 24.06 12.25
N GLY A 193 -6.89 23.37 13.38
CA GLY A 193 -8.15 22.94 13.96
C GLY A 193 -7.98 21.85 14.99
N LYS A 194 -9.10 21.51 15.64
CA LYS A 194 -9.15 20.43 16.65
C LYS A 194 -9.95 19.27 16.08
N TYR A 195 -9.36 18.09 16.14
CA TYR A 195 -9.98 16.84 15.70
C TYR A 195 -10.22 15.95 16.91
N LEU A 196 -11.42 15.35 16.98
CA LEU A 196 -11.80 14.37 17.98
C LEU A 196 -12.06 13.03 17.30
N ILE A 197 -11.22 12.06 17.60
CA ILE A 197 -11.29 10.70 17.05
C ILE A 197 -11.98 9.81 18.07
N LEU A 198 -13.17 9.30 17.73
CA LEU A 198 -13.96 8.43 18.59
C LEU A 198 -13.65 6.96 18.31
N PRO A 199 -13.71 6.07 19.33
CA PRO A 199 -13.58 4.64 19.14
C PRO A 199 -14.73 4.03 18.32
N PRO A 200 -14.56 2.79 17.82
CA PRO A 200 -15.62 2.05 17.14
C PRO A 200 -16.90 1.97 18.00
N GLY A 201 -18.07 2.07 17.35
CA GLY A 201 -19.35 1.90 18.03
C GLY A 201 -19.73 3.01 19.03
N SER A 202 -18.91 4.05 19.19
CA SER A 202 -19.23 5.17 20.11
C SER A 202 -20.56 5.81 19.77
N PRO A 203 -21.33 6.26 20.78
CA PRO A 203 -22.53 7.07 20.56
C PRO A 203 -22.20 8.40 19.89
N ALA A 204 -23.20 9.08 19.38
CA ALA A 204 -23.05 10.45 18.92
C ALA A 204 -22.60 11.35 20.08
N LEU A 205 -21.63 12.21 19.80
CA LEU A 205 -21.09 13.17 20.76
C LEU A 205 -21.11 14.55 20.12
N GLU A 206 -21.63 15.53 20.83
CA GLU A 206 -21.52 16.94 20.45
C GLU A 206 -20.29 17.54 21.14
N ALA A 207 -19.39 18.11 20.35
CA ALA A 207 -18.20 18.79 20.83
C ALA A 207 -17.97 20.06 20.00
N PRO A 208 -18.61 21.18 20.35
CA PRO A 208 -18.43 22.44 19.64
C PRO A 208 -16.96 22.82 19.53
N GLY A 209 -16.52 23.22 18.32
CA GLY A 209 -15.12 23.57 18.03
C GLY A 209 -14.23 22.40 17.64
N TYR A 210 -14.74 21.16 17.65
CA TYR A 210 -14.02 19.97 17.20
C TYR A 210 -14.61 19.41 15.90
N ARG A 211 -13.73 18.92 15.03
CA ARG A 211 -14.09 18.05 13.90
C ARG A 211 -14.16 16.62 14.43
N ILE A 212 -15.34 16.06 14.52
CA ILE A 212 -15.56 14.73 15.08
C ILE A 212 -15.49 13.70 13.95
N VAL A 213 -14.64 12.69 14.12
CA VAL A 213 -14.55 11.54 13.23
C VAL A 213 -14.56 10.26 14.06
N ARG A 214 -15.06 9.16 13.47
CA ARG A 214 -15.15 7.87 14.16
C ARG A 214 -14.17 6.90 13.50
N SER A 215 -13.35 6.25 14.32
CA SER A 215 -12.45 5.18 13.86
C SER A 215 -13.23 3.87 13.70
N PRO A 216 -12.92 3.06 12.67
CA PRO A 216 -13.38 1.68 12.58
C PRO A 216 -12.54 0.71 13.43
N SER A 217 -11.38 1.12 13.95
CA SER A 217 -10.48 0.33 14.77
C SER A 217 -10.18 1.02 16.11
N ASN A 218 -9.77 0.24 17.11
CA ASN A 218 -9.36 0.76 18.42
C ASN A 218 -7.97 1.40 18.36
N GLN A 219 -7.01 0.75 17.70
CA GLN A 219 -5.71 1.34 17.50
C GLN A 219 -5.72 2.26 16.28
N VAL A 220 -5.10 3.42 16.43
CA VAL A 220 -4.96 4.43 15.38
C VAL A 220 -3.55 4.99 15.34
N TRP A 221 -3.16 5.46 14.17
CA TRP A 221 -1.88 6.09 13.92
C TRP A 221 -2.09 7.52 13.41
N PHE A 222 -1.61 8.50 14.18
CA PHE A 222 -1.48 9.89 13.75
C PHE A 222 -0.11 10.08 13.08
N GLY A 223 -0.11 10.59 11.86
CA GLY A 223 1.11 10.92 11.13
C GLY A 223 1.02 12.31 10.51
N THR A 224 2.08 13.11 10.60
CA THR A 224 2.16 14.43 9.96
C THR A 224 3.55 14.69 9.42
N ARG A 225 3.65 15.60 8.46
CA ARG A 225 4.89 16.08 7.85
C ARG A 225 4.98 17.60 7.91
N GLY A 226 6.17 18.10 8.22
CA GLY A 226 6.51 19.51 8.04
C GLY A 226 6.90 19.77 6.58
N LEU A 227 6.21 20.68 5.90
CA LEU A 227 6.36 20.92 4.46
C LEU A 227 7.23 22.14 4.13
N SER A 228 7.60 22.95 5.13
CA SER A 228 8.51 24.06 4.93
C SER A 228 9.84 23.58 4.34
N PRO A 229 10.42 24.27 3.33
CA PRO A 229 11.78 24.00 2.87
C PRO A 229 12.84 24.26 3.95
N ASP A 230 12.58 25.19 4.86
CA ASP A 230 13.39 25.43 6.04
C ASP A 230 13.09 24.34 7.09
N LYS A 231 14.10 23.53 7.42
CA LYS A 231 13.98 22.41 8.34
C LYS A 231 13.63 22.82 9.77
N ALA A 232 14.17 23.94 10.24
CA ALA A 232 13.89 24.45 11.59
C ALA A 232 12.45 24.96 11.68
N ALA A 233 11.97 25.69 10.67
CA ALA A 233 10.58 26.13 10.59
C ALA A 233 9.61 24.96 10.44
N ALA A 234 9.98 23.91 9.68
CA ALA A 234 9.19 22.68 9.57
C ALA A 234 9.04 22.00 10.92
N GLU A 235 10.14 21.85 11.67
CA GLU A 235 10.12 21.22 13.01
C GLU A 235 9.36 22.08 14.01
N ALA A 236 9.58 23.41 14.02
CA ALA A 236 8.86 24.32 14.91
C ALA A 236 7.35 24.25 14.71
N THR A 237 6.87 24.16 13.44
CA THR A 237 5.46 23.99 13.16
C THR A 237 4.92 22.63 13.57
N VAL A 238 5.68 21.55 13.31
CA VAL A 238 5.28 20.20 13.73
C VAL A 238 5.18 20.08 15.25
N ARG A 239 6.07 20.70 16.01
CA ARG A 239 6.06 20.70 17.48
C ARG A 239 4.89 21.49 18.10
N GLN A 240 4.09 22.19 17.31
CA GLN A 240 2.88 22.87 17.79
C GLN A 240 1.65 21.94 17.81
N HIS A 241 1.72 20.74 17.19
CA HIS A 241 0.63 19.77 17.32
C HIS A 241 0.47 19.35 18.79
N ARG A 242 -0.77 19.15 19.21
CA ARG A 242 -1.07 18.60 20.54
C ARG A 242 -1.83 17.28 20.38
N VAL A 243 -1.39 16.26 21.12
CA VAL A 243 -1.95 14.91 21.11
C VAL A 243 -2.28 14.53 22.54
N TYR A 244 -3.57 14.30 22.85
CA TYR A 244 -4.02 13.99 24.19
C TYR A 244 -5.40 13.32 24.21
N GLY A 245 -5.76 12.72 25.36
CA GLY A 245 -7.08 12.10 25.55
C GLY A 245 -8.20 13.14 25.77
N TRP A 246 -9.39 12.84 25.26
CA TRP A 246 -10.57 13.69 25.42
C TRP A 246 -10.89 14.05 26.87
N ASN A 247 -10.64 13.14 27.82
CA ASN A 247 -10.81 13.37 29.24
C ASN A 247 -9.89 14.48 29.81
N GLN A 248 -8.82 14.80 29.12
CA GLN A 248 -7.84 15.83 29.49
C GLN A 248 -8.11 17.19 28.84
N ARG A 249 -9.19 17.33 28.04
CA ARG A 249 -9.46 18.54 27.24
C ARG A 249 -9.60 19.84 28.02
N ALA A 250 -9.96 19.76 29.30
CA ALA A 250 -10.09 20.95 30.16
C ALA A 250 -8.72 21.53 30.56
N ASN A 251 -7.72 20.67 30.73
CA ASN A 251 -6.33 21.05 31.00
C ASN A 251 -5.40 20.09 30.24
N PRO A 252 -5.24 20.27 28.92
CA PRO A 252 -4.48 19.34 28.11
C PRO A 252 -3.00 19.35 28.47
N PRO A 253 -2.36 18.17 28.68
CA PRO A 253 -0.93 18.09 28.95
C PRO A 253 -0.10 18.58 27.77
N ALA A 254 1.14 18.95 28.03
CA ALA A 254 2.11 19.18 26.96
C ALA A 254 2.38 17.89 26.20
N THR A 255 2.43 17.97 24.87
CA THR A 255 2.79 16.82 24.03
C THR A 255 4.27 16.51 24.17
N THR A 256 4.61 15.27 24.48
CA THR A 256 5.99 14.80 24.55
C THR A 256 6.49 14.47 23.15
N TYR A 257 7.56 15.13 22.74
CA TYR A 257 8.26 14.88 21.48
C TYR A 257 9.58 14.17 21.73
N ARG A 258 9.82 13.09 20.99
CA ARG A 258 11.08 12.34 21.00
C ARG A 258 11.70 12.36 19.61
N SER A 259 13.00 12.16 19.52
CA SER A 259 13.71 11.95 18.24
C SER A 259 14.20 10.52 18.13
N VAL A 260 14.23 9.98 16.91
CA VAL A 260 14.85 8.67 16.64
C VAL A 260 16.33 8.71 17.00
N GLY A 261 17.03 9.79 16.66
CA GLY A 261 18.43 10.01 17.01
C GLY A 261 19.38 9.02 16.34
N GLY A 262 19.07 8.59 15.12
CA GLY A 262 19.90 7.66 14.35
C GLY A 262 19.96 6.24 14.91
N ARG A 263 19.13 5.88 15.88
CA ARG A 263 19.05 4.52 16.42
C ARG A 263 18.58 3.54 15.34
N PRO A 264 19.14 2.32 15.26
CA PRO A 264 18.69 1.30 14.32
C PRO A 264 17.28 0.79 14.69
N TRP A 265 16.45 0.61 13.70
CA TRP A 265 15.10 0.06 13.82
C TRP A 265 14.61 -0.44 12.46
N GLN A 266 13.50 -1.20 12.43
CA GLN A 266 12.93 -1.78 11.22
C GLN A 266 11.43 -1.93 11.37
N SER A 267 10.67 -1.60 10.32
CA SER A 267 9.22 -1.78 10.26
C SER A 267 8.75 -2.66 9.08
N ALA A 268 9.67 -3.37 8.43
CA ALA A 268 9.29 -4.33 7.41
C ALA A 268 8.48 -5.49 8.02
N GLN A 269 7.47 -5.94 7.30
CA GLN A 269 6.66 -7.08 7.71
C GLN A 269 7.53 -8.34 7.75
N PRO A 270 7.46 -9.17 8.83
CA PRO A 270 8.23 -10.40 8.91
C PRO A 270 7.73 -11.49 7.96
N ALA A 271 8.64 -12.37 7.52
CA ALA A 271 8.35 -13.52 6.66
C ALA A 271 8.50 -14.85 7.43
N ASN A 272 8.00 -14.88 8.66
CA ASN A 272 8.06 -16.03 9.57
C ASN A 272 6.84 -16.06 10.51
N LEU A 273 6.89 -16.87 11.57
CA LEU A 273 5.81 -16.97 12.55
C LEU A 273 5.48 -15.66 13.27
N ASP A 274 6.39 -14.70 13.31
CA ASP A 274 6.12 -13.40 13.93
C ASP A 274 5.04 -12.62 13.20
N TYR A 275 4.88 -12.82 11.87
CA TYR A 275 3.78 -12.25 11.11
C TYR A 275 2.41 -12.61 11.71
N TRP A 276 2.22 -13.89 12.02
CA TRP A 276 0.97 -14.41 12.56
C TRP A 276 0.76 -14.05 14.02
N ARG A 277 1.87 -13.98 14.79
CA ARG A 277 1.83 -13.46 16.17
C ARG A 277 1.38 -12.02 16.20
N MET A 278 1.95 -11.16 15.35
CA MET A 278 1.55 -9.76 15.21
C MET A 278 0.07 -9.62 14.83
N LEU A 279 -0.44 -10.47 13.90
CA LEU A 279 -1.84 -10.47 13.52
C LEU A 279 -2.75 -10.83 14.71
N SER A 280 -2.40 -11.87 15.45
CA SER A 280 -3.14 -12.29 16.65
C SER A 280 -3.13 -11.22 17.74
N GLU A 281 -1.97 -10.62 18.02
CA GLU A 281 -1.83 -9.54 19.01
C GLU A 281 -2.66 -8.31 18.62
N LEU A 282 -2.65 -7.93 17.34
CA LEU A 282 -3.43 -6.81 16.85
C LEU A 282 -4.92 -7.05 17.07
N TYR A 283 -5.40 -8.26 16.75
CA TYR A 283 -6.81 -8.63 16.90
C TYR A 283 -7.19 -9.17 18.28
N ALA A 284 -6.33 -9.02 19.28
CA ALA A 284 -6.71 -9.32 20.67
C ALA A 284 -7.89 -8.47 21.16
N ASN A 285 -7.94 -7.19 20.73
CA ASN A 285 -8.95 -6.21 21.15
C ASN A 285 -9.58 -5.43 19.97
N GLU A 286 -9.23 -5.74 18.72
CA GLU A 286 -9.80 -5.06 17.57
C GLU A 286 -11.14 -5.67 17.14
N PRO A 287 -12.11 -4.85 16.73
CA PRO A 287 -13.34 -5.37 16.13
C PRO A 287 -13.05 -6.00 14.77
N VAL A 288 -13.66 -7.15 14.51
CA VAL A 288 -13.58 -7.80 13.20
C VAL A 288 -14.66 -7.22 12.27
N ALA A 289 -14.23 -6.50 11.24
CA ALA A 289 -15.14 -5.98 10.24
C ALA A 289 -15.85 -7.12 9.46
N PRO A 290 -17.11 -6.95 9.01
CA PRO A 290 -17.82 -7.98 8.26
C PRO A 290 -17.05 -8.51 7.04
N ARG A 291 -16.33 -7.64 6.32
CA ARG A 291 -15.52 -7.99 5.15
C ARG A 291 -14.35 -8.94 5.47
N ASP A 292 -13.87 -8.94 6.72
CA ASP A 292 -12.68 -9.68 7.15
C ASP A 292 -13.00 -11.05 7.76
N ARG A 293 -14.28 -11.33 8.05
CA ARG A 293 -14.73 -12.59 8.71
C ARG A 293 -14.35 -13.84 7.91
N MET A 294 -14.39 -13.78 6.58
CA MET A 294 -14.02 -14.90 5.72
C MET A 294 -12.54 -15.26 5.90
N MET A 295 -11.65 -14.27 6.00
CA MET A 295 -10.23 -14.53 6.19
C MET A 295 -9.94 -15.15 7.55
N PHE A 296 -10.60 -14.69 8.61
CA PHE A 296 -10.48 -15.33 9.92
C PHE A 296 -11.09 -16.74 9.95
N ALA A 297 -12.16 -17.02 9.20
CA ALA A 297 -12.66 -18.38 9.04
C ALA A 297 -11.64 -19.31 8.35
N MET A 298 -10.86 -18.79 7.39
CA MET A 298 -9.76 -19.52 6.75
C MET A 298 -8.59 -19.78 7.71
N LEU A 299 -8.31 -18.84 8.62
CA LEU A 299 -7.19 -18.92 9.58
C LEU A 299 -7.53 -19.67 10.87
N ALA A 300 -8.80 -19.84 11.21
CA ALA A 300 -9.22 -20.52 12.44
C ALA A 300 -8.66 -21.94 12.58
N PRO A 301 -8.61 -22.81 11.53
CA PRO A 301 -7.98 -24.14 11.61
C PRO A 301 -6.47 -24.07 11.90
N LEU A 302 -5.83 -22.93 11.71
CA LEU A 302 -4.42 -22.68 11.97
C LEU A 302 -4.17 -22.03 13.34
N GLY A 303 -5.21 -21.95 14.20
CA GLY A 303 -5.09 -21.40 15.55
C GLY A 303 -5.14 -19.89 15.64
N LEU A 304 -5.49 -19.20 14.55
CA LEU A 304 -5.64 -17.72 14.51
C LEU A 304 -7.13 -17.37 14.62
N VAL A 305 -7.57 -17.13 15.85
CA VAL A 305 -8.95 -16.72 16.18
C VAL A 305 -8.90 -15.39 16.91
N PRO A 306 -9.59 -14.34 16.42
CA PRO A 306 -9.62 -13.04 17.08
C PRO A 306 -10.01 -13.14 18.56
N GLY A 307 -9.28 -12.43 19.42
CA GLY A 307 -9.51 -12.46 20.87
C GLY A 307 -9.04 -13.72 21.59
N GLN A 308 -8.46 -14.69 20.87
CA GLN A 308 -7.91 -15.92 21.48
C GLN A 308 -6.37 -15.90 21.48
N PRO A 309 -5.72 -16.50 22.48
CA PRO A 309 -4.26 -16.64 22.48
C PRO A 309 -3.76 -17.46 21.29
N PHE A 310 -2.76 -16.98 20.58
CA PHE A 310 -2.09 -17.68 19.50
C PHE A 310 -1.13 -18.74 20.04
N LYS A 311 -1.52 -20.00 19.95
CA LYS A 311 -0.76 -21.18 20.43
C LYS A 311 -0.79 -22.28 19.37
N PRO A 312 -0.15 -22.08 18.21
CA PRO A 312 -0.17 -23.09 17.14
C PRO A 312 0.58 -24.33 17.57
N ASP A 313 0.06 -25.51 17.19
CA ASP A 313 0.78 -26.78 17.31
C ASP A 313 1.96 -26.86 16.32
N ALA A 314 2.71 -27.96 16.35
CA ALA A 314 3.86 -28.16 15.48
C ALA A 314 3.50 -28.18 13.98
N ARG A 315 2.34 -28.78 13.61
CA ARG A 315 1.83 -28.79 12.23
C ARG A 315 1.44 -27.39 11.79
N GLN A 316 0.64 -26.69 12.57
CA GLN A 316 0.20 -25.33 12.32
C GLN A 316 1.39 -24.37 12.20
N SER A 317 2.36 -24.48 13.11
CA SER A 317 3.58 -23.64 13.11
C SER A 317 4.38 -23.80 11.83
N ARG A 318 4.57 -25.05 11.35
CA ARG A 318 5.27 -25.31 10.08
C ARG A 318 4.53 -24.68 8.90
N ILE A 319 3.23 -24.93 8.77
CA ILE A 319 2.42 -24.41 7.65
C ILE A 319 2.41 -22.88 7.64
N LEU A 320 2.26 -22.27 8.80
CA LEU A 320 2.25 -20.82 8.93
C LEU A 320 3.62 -20.20 8.61
N ALA A 321 4.72 -20.83 9.01
CA ALA A 321 6.06 -20.36 8.67
C ALA A 321 6.32 -20.44 7.17
N ASP A 322 6.00 -21.58 6.54
CA ASP A 322 6.13 -21.79 5.09
C ASP A 322 5.24 -20.80 4.31
N ALA A 323 4.00 -20.60 4.76
CA ALA A 323 3.06 -19.67 4.14
C ALA A 323 3.51 -18.20 4.27
N ALA A 324 4.16 -17.81 5.37
CA ALA A 324 4.71 -16.46 5.52
C ALA A 324 5.88 -16.23 4.57
N GLN A 325 6.76 -17.22 4.40
CA GLN A 325 7.89 -17.15 3.48
C GLN A 325 7.43 -17.05 2.03
N VAL A 326 6.51 -17.93 1.61
CA VAL A 326 5.98 -17.91 0.23
C VAL A 326 5.09 -16.68 0.00
N GLY A 327 4.29 -16.28 0.99
CA GLY A 327 3.46 -15.09 0.95
C GLY A 327 4.26 -13.80 0.79
N GLU A 328 5.43 -13.72 1.43
CA GLU A 328 6.36 -12.59 1.24
C GLU A 328 6.88 -12.52 -0.21
N LEU A 329 7.29 -13.65 -0.79
CA LEU A 329 7.74 -13.71 -2.17
C LEU A 329 6.61 -13.37 -3.16
N MET A 330 5.38 -13.78 -2.87
CA MET A 330 4.21 -13.38 -3.67
C MET A 330 3.93 -11.89 -3.55
N ALA A 331 4.02 -11.31 -2.34
CA ALA A 331 3.86 -9.88 -2.13
C ALA A 331 4.92 -9.07 -2.88
N ARG A 332 6.17 -9.51 -2.84
CA ARG A 332 7.29 -8.93 -3.60
C ARG A 332 7.04 -8.98 -5.11
N THR A 333 6.51 -10.11 -5.61
CA THR A 333 6.13 -10.26 -7.02
C THR A 333 5.01 -9.28 -7.40
N VAL A 334 3.96 -9.21 -6.58
CA VAL A 334 2.83 -8.29 -6.81
C VAL A 334 3.29 -6.83 -6.75
N ALA A 335 4.29 -6.53 -5.94
CA ALA A 335 4.85 -5.19 -5.78
C ALA A 335 5.76 -4.76 -6.94
N PHE A 336 6.70 -5.61 -7.37
CA PHE A 336 7.74 -5.21 -8.33
C PHE A 336 7.53 -5.74 -9.76
N ASP A 337 6.66 -6.74 -9.96
CA ASP A 337 6.26 -7.27 -11.27
C ASP A 337 4.75 -7.17 -11.45
N LYS A 338 4.27 -5.93 -11.37
CA LYS A 338 2.84 -5.60 -11.32
C LYS A 338 2.09 -6.07 -12.57
N ARG A 339 1.01 -6.82 -12.38
CA ARG A 339 0.11 -7.26 -13.46
C ARG A 339 -1.24 -6.53 -13.49
N THR A 340 -1.43 -5.56 -12.60
CA THR A 340 -2.68 -4.78 -12.53
C THR A 340 -2.88 -3.98 -13.82
N PRO A 341 -4.03 -4.11 -14.50
CA PRO A 341 -4.29 -3.39 -15.74
C PRO A 341 -4.14 -1.87 -15.58
N GLY A 342 -3.37 -1.25 -16.48
CA GLY A 342 -3.12 0.18 -16.51
C GLY A 342 -2.23 0.68 -15.38
N VAL A 343 -1.45 -0.17 -14.72
CA VAL A 343 -0.47 0.24 -13.72
C VAL A 343 0.72 0.96 -14.37
N THR A 344 1.16 0.53 -15.55
CA THR A 344 2.22 1.19 -16.31
C THR A 344 1.76 2.57 -16.78
N VAL A 345 2.56 3.58 -16.45
CA VAL A 345 2.20 4.99 -16.65
C VAL A 345 2.32 5.39 -18.12
N TYR A 346 3.43 5.03 -18.75
CA TYR A 346 3.75 5.40 -20.11
C TYR A 346 3.93 4.16 -20.98
N PRO A 347 3.20 4.01 -22.11
CA PRO A 347 3.39 2.88 -23.02
C PRO A 347 4.85 2.72 -23.46
N GLY A 348 5.39 1.52 -23.34
CA GLY A 348 6.76 1.20 -23.73
C GLY A 348 7.84 1.68 -22.78
N LYS A 349 7.48 2.16 -21.59
CA LYS A 349 8.40 2.54 -20.49
C LYS A 349 8.19 1.68 -19.25
N HIS A 350 9.14 1.75 -18.31
CA HIS A 350 9.18 0.91 -17.11
C HIS A 350 8.88 1.70 -15.82
N TRP A 351 8.00 2.70 -15.94
CA TRP A 351 7.46 3.44 -14.80
C TRP A 351 6.04 2.99 -14.50
N ASP A 352 5.80 2.52 -13.30
CA ASP A 352 4.49 2.14 -12.80
C ASP A 352 3.95 3.15 -11.78
N TYR A 353 2.62 3.23 -11.66
CA TYR A 353 2.01 3.90 -10.52
C TYR A 353 2.31 3.09 -9.26
N ALA A 354 2.97 3.70 -8.26
CA ALA A 354 3.22 3.05 -6.98
C ALA A 354 1.92 2.82 -6.21
N GLN A 355 0.97 3.76 -6.27
CA GLN A 355 -0.35 3.66 -5.63
C GLN A 355 -1.47 3.81 -6.68
N ARG A 356 -2.28 2.76 -6.85
CA ARG A 356 -3.40 2.75 -7.79
C ARG A 356 -4.60 1.97 -7.25
N PHE A 357 -5.16 2.43 -6.14
CA PHE A 357 -6.37 1.85 -5.54
C PHE A 357 -7.14 2.93 -4.76
N GLU A 358 -8.37 2.63 -4.35
CA GLU A 358 -9.23 3.56 -3.63
C GLU A 358 -8.84 3.63 -2.14
N LEU A 359 -9.19 4.75 -1.47
CA LEU A 359 -8.86 4.97 -0.06
C LEU A 359 -9.52 3.93 0.86
N ASP A 360 -10.71 3.47 0.51
CA ASP A 360 -11.42 2.39 1.23
C ASP A 360 -10.97 0.99 0.80
N GLN A 361 -10.00 0.91 -0.12
CA GLN A 361 -9.43 -0.34 -0.64
C GLN A 361 -10.45 -1.23 -1.38
N GLU A 362 -11.57 -0.67 -1.80
CA GLU A 362 -12.58 -1.33 -2.61
C GLU A 362 -12.51 -0.87 -4.08
N SER A 363 -12.95 -1.71 -5.01
CA SER A 363 -13.05 -1.28 -6.41
C SER A 363 -14.10 -0.17 -6.56
N PRO A 364 -13.96 0.74 -7.55
CA PRO A 364 -14.91 1.83 -7.75
C PRO A 364 -16.37 1.39 -7.91
N ASP A 365 -16.59 0.20 -8.46
CA ASP A 365 -17.91 -0.42 -8.60
C ASP A 365 -18.37 -1.20 -7.36
N ARG A 366 -17.57 -1.20 -6.28
CA ARG A 366 -17.80 -1.86 -5.00
C ARG A 366 -18.10 -3.35 -5.06
N LYS A 367 -17.61 -4.03 -6.09
CA LYS A 367 -17.83 -5.48 -6.26
C LYS A 367 -16.69 -6.33 -5.72
N ARG A 368 -15.53 -5.75 -5.46
CA ARG A 368 -14.35 -6.46 -4.95
C ARG A 368 -13.47 -5.58 -4.07
N ILE A 369 -12.72 -6.22 -3.18
CA ILE A 369 -11.57 -5.59 -2.54
C ILE A 369 -10.43 -5.54 -3.57
N GLN A 370 -9.71 -4.43 -3.62
CA GLN A 370 -8.52 -4.25 -4.47
C GLN A 370 -7.31 -4.92 -3.80
N LEU A 371 -7.32 -6.27 -3.74
CA LEU A 371 -6.40 -7.05 -2.93
C LEU A 371 -4.96 -6.97 -3.44
N ASP A 372 -4.72 -7.17 -4.75
CA ASP A 372 -3.38 -7.12 -5.34
C ASP A 372 -2.84 -5.68 -5.30
N GLU A 373 -3.69 -4.70 -5.63
CA GLU A 373 -3.33 -3.28 -5.66
C GLU A 373 -2.89 -2.77 -4.27
N ARG A 374 -3.64 -3.11 -3.22
CA ARG A 374 -3.27 -2.73 -1.86
C ARG A 374 -2.08 -3.52 -1.33
N SER A 375 -1.97 -4.81 -1.70
CA SER A 375 -0.83 -5.65 -1.31
C SER A 375 0.47 -5.10 -1.90
N SER A 376 0.46 -4.68 -3.16
CA SER A 376 1.59 -4.01 -3.81
C SER A 376 2.04 -2.78 -3.00
N TRP A 377 1.13 -1.86 -2.73
CA TRP A 377 1.45 -0.64 -2.01
C TRP A 377 1.94 -0.89 -0.58
N PHE A 378 1.20 -1.69 0.20
CA PHE A 378 1.55 -1.91 1.60
C PHE A 378 2.70 -2.90 1.82
N TYR A 379 3.14 -3.60 0.79
CA TYR A 379 4.44 -4.25 0.79
C TYR A 379 5.57 -3.24 0.72
N GLU A 380 5.47 -2.25 -0.17
CA GLU A 380 6.50 -1.25 -0.42
C GLU A 380 6.48 -0.08 0.57
N ALA A 381 5.30 0.34 1.04
CA ALA A 381 5.11 1.62 1.71
C ALA A 381 4.18 1.53 2.94
N ILE A 382 4.11 2.63 3.68
CA ILE A 382 3.21 2.82 4.81
C ILE A 382 2.32 4.04 4.61
N GLY A 383 1.10 3.95 5.13
CA GLY A 383 0.12 5.02 5.13
C GLY A 383 -0.49 5.29 3.76
N MET A 384 -1.64 5.90 3.79
CA MET A 384 -2.31 6.46 2.64
C MET A 384 -3.19 7.63 3.08
N SER A 385 -3.43 8.56 2.16
CA SER A 385 -4.29 9.71 2.39
C SER A 385 -4.80 10.29 1.07
N VAL A 386 -5.79 11.16 1.12
CA VAL A 386 -6.28 11.89 -0.07
C VAL A 386 -5.11 12.62 -0.75
N GLY A 387 -4.24 13.24 0.05
CA GLY A 387 -3.07 13.96 -0.46
C GLY A 387 -2.01 13.06 -1.12
N MET A 388 -2.05 11.74 -0.93
CA MET A 388 -1.06 10.80 -1.50
C MET A 388 -1.53 10.15 -2.80
N GLN A 389 -2.79 10.29 -3.20
CA GLN A 389 -3.34 9.59 -4.37
C GLN A 389 -2.94 10.20 -5.73
N GLY A 390 -2.45 11.46 -5.76
CA GLY A 390 -2.07 12.12 -7.01
C GLY A 390 -3.20 12.25 -8.03
N ARG A 391 -4.44 12.52 -7.58
CA ARG A 391 -5.65 12.57 -8.44
C ARG A 391 -6.18 13.97 -8.71
N ILE A 392 -5.63 14.99 -8.04
CA ILE A 392 -6.13 16.36 -8.11
C ILE A 392 -5.00 17.27 -8.60
N VAL A 393 -5.27 18.05 -9.63
CA VAL A 393 -4.31 18.99 -10.21
C VAL A 393 -3.85 20.01 -9.17
N GLY A 394 -2.53 20.15 -9.01
CA GLY A 394 -1.91 21.09 -8.08
C GLY A 394 -2.02 20.74 -6.60
N PHE A 395 -2.53 19.53 -6.27
CA PHE A 395 -2.77 19.10 -4.89
C PHE A 395 -2.08 17.78 -4.56
N GLY A 396 -1.54 17.67 -3.35
CA GLY A 396 -0.98 16.43 -2.82
C GLY A 396 0.29 15.98 -3.54
N GLN A 397 0.44 14.67 -3.68
CA GLN A 397 1.62 14.02 -4.25
C GLN A 397 1.21 12.89 -5.19
N ALA A 398 2.03 12.66 -6.21
CA ALA A 398 1.94 11.49 -7.07
C ALA A 398 3.28 10.74 -7.06
N TYR A 399 3.23 9.42 -7.24
CA TYR A 399 4.39 8.55 -7.14
C TYR A 399 4.48 7.64 -8.36
N LEU A 400 5.64 7.67 -9.03
CA LEU A 400 6.00 6.67 -10.02
C LEU A 400 7.11 5.79 -9.43
N GLU A 401 7.00 4.49 -9.64
CA GLU A 401 7.96 3.48 -9.21
C GLU A 401 8.68 2.91 -10.42
N ALA A 402 9.98 2.66 -10.31
CA ALA A 402 10.74 1.87 -11.27
C ALA A 402 11.67 0.92 -10.51
N SER A 403 11.53 -0.35 -10.80
CA SER A 403 12.39 -1.46 -10.36
C SER A 403 13.19 -2.08 -11.51
N LYS A 404 12.90 -1.66 -12.74
CA LYS A 404 13.52 -2.15 -13.98
C LYS A 404 14.14 -1.00 -14.78
N ASP A 405 15.18 -1.32 -15.54
CA ASP A 405 15.80 -0.39 -16.48
C ASP A 405 15.04 -0.34 -17.82
N SER A 406 15.48 0.48 -18.76
CA SER A 406 14.88 0.65 -20.09
C SER A 406 14.86 -0.64 -20.95
N GLN A 407 15.59 -1.67 -20.56
CA GLN A 407 15.62 -2.99 -21.19
C GLN A 407 14.78 -4.02 -20.42
N GLY A 408 14.05 -3.59 -19.37
CA GLY A 408 13.26 -4.47 -18.52
C GLY A 408 14.08 -5.34 -17.57
N GLN A 409 15.38 -5.03 -17.36
CA GLN A 409 16.22 -5.74 -16.41
C GLN A 409 16.08 -5.14 -15.02
N TRP A 410 16.10 -5.97 -13.97
CA TRP A 410 16.08 -5.50 -12.59
C TRP A 410 17.26 -4.58 -12.29
N LEU A 411 16.99 -3.51 -11.55
CA LEU A 411 18.01 -2.54 -11.15
C LEU A 411 18.99 -3.17 -10.14
N ASP A 412 20.28 -3.15 -10.49
CA ASP A 412 21.39 -3.75 -9.76
C ASP A 412 22.33 -2.66 -9.24
N GLY A 413 22.57 -2.66 -7.92
CA GLY A 413 23.41 -1.65 -7.28
C GLY A 413 24.92 -1.75 -7.64
N GLY A 414 25.36 -2.85 -8.29
CA GLY A 414 26.72 -3.01 -8.81
C GLY A 414 26.92 -2.39 -10.20
N ARG A 415 25.85 -1.95 -10.87
CA ARG A 415 25.88 -1.35 -12.21
C ARG A 415 25.71 0.16 -12.14
N THR A 416 26.13 0.86 -13.21
CA THR A 416 25.92 2.29 -13.36
C THR A 416 24.77 2.54 -14.32
N TYR A 417 23.89 3.48 -13.94
CA TYR A 417 22.72 3.89 -14.71
C TYR A 417 22.67 5.41 -14.84
N ARG A 418 21.97 5.88 -15.82
CA ARG A 418 21.57 7.28 -15.96
C ARG A 418 20.07 7.42 -16.17
N MET A 419 19.53 8.56 -15.80
CA MET A 419 18.17 8.96 -16.10
C MET A 419 18.16 10.46 -16.41
N ARG A 420 17.44 10.87 -17.44
CA ARG A 420 17.19 12.28 -17.68
C ARG A 420 15.78 12.64 -17.23
N VAL A 421 15.69 13.59 -16.31
CA VAL A 421 14.43 14.27 -15.98
C VAL A 421 14.27 15.40 -17.01
N PRO A 422 13.27 15.33 -17.91
CA PRO A 422 13.07 16.38 -18.91
C PRO A 422 12.81 17.74 -18.28
N ALA A 423 13.03 18.80 -19.04
CA ALA A 423 12.72 20.17 -18.62
C ALA A 423 11.25 20.29 -18.16
N ASP A 424 11.00 21.27 -17.31
CA ASP A 424 9.67 21.64 -16.81
C ASP A 424 8.86 20.49 -16.21
N PRO A 425 9.40 19.75 -15.20
CA PRO A 425 8.65 18.71 -14.52
C PRO A 425 7.32 19.25 -13.99
N PRO A 426 6.20 18.53 -14.21
CA PRO A 426 4.84 19.02 -13.93
C PRO A 426 4.52 19.03 -12.43
N VAL A 427 5.13 19.94 -11.71
CA VAL A 427 4.98 20.11 -10.26
C VAL A 427 4.73 21.56 -9.88
N LYS A 428 3.79 21.81 -8.98
CA LYS A 428 3.58 23.14 -8.40
C LYS A 428 4.64 23.48 -7.33
N GLN A 429 5.16 22.46 -6.64
CA GLN A 429 6.07 22.67 -5.52
C GLN A 429 7.49 22.19 -5.85
N PHE A 430 7.71 20.90 -5.96
CA PHE A 430 9.01 20.29 -6.28
C PHE A 430 8.84 18.83 -6.71
N TRP A 431 9.91 18.24 -7.23
CA TRP A 431 10.03 16.81 -7.45
C TRP A 431 11.22 16.22 -6.68
N SER A 432 11.18 14.91 -6.44
CA SER A 432 12.32 14.17 -5.91
C SER A 432 12.37 12.76 -6.49
N ILE A 433 13.57 12.21 -6.58
CA ILE A 433 13.79 10.78 -6.78
C ILE A 433 14.50 10.22 -5.56
N THR A 434 14.03 9.09 -5.04
CA THR A 434 14.59 8.42 -3.86
C THR A 434 14.82 6.95 -4.18
N LEU A 435 15.97 6.41 -3.78
CA LEU A 435 16.34 5.02 -3.96
C LEU A 435 16.08 4.22 -2.69
N TYR A 436 15.59 3.00 -2.88
CA TYR A 436 15.26 2.07 -1.80
C TYR A 436 15.86 0.70 -2.04
N ASP A 437 16.27 0.05 -0.98
CA ASP A 437 16.65 -1.36 -0.98
C ASP A 437 15.42 -2.25 -1.25
N ASN A 438 15.52 -3.21 -2.16
CA ASN A 438 14.40 -4.03 -2.58
C ASN A 438 13.98 -5.11 -1.56
N VAL A 439 14.76 -5.33 -0.51
CA VAL A 439 14.48 -6.31 0.54
C VAL A 439 13.88 -5.62 1.77
N SER A 440 14.57 -4.61 2.30
CA SER A 440 14.08 -3.84 3.47
C SER A 440 13.01 -2.82 3.10
N ARG A 441 12.96 -2.38 1.85
CA ARG A 441 12.14 -1.27 1.31
C ARG A 441 12.42 0.06 2.02
N GLY A 442 13.45 0.11 2.84
CA GLY A 442 14.00 1.33 3.42
C GLY A 442 14.88 2.10 2.42
N PRO A 443 15.20 3.38 2.67
CA PRO A 443 16.10 4.13 1.81
C PRO A 443 17.49 3.48 1.80
N LEU A 444 18.18 3.57 0.66
CA LEU A 444 19.57 3.08 0.57
C LEU A 444 20.45 3.83 1.57
N ILE A 445 21.18 3.09 2.35
CA ILE A 445 22.21 3.63 3.25
C ILE A 445 23.57 3.32 2.65
N THR A 446 24.26 4.36 2.21
CA THR A 446 25.54 4.29 1.53
C THR A 446 26.57 5.21 2.19
N ALA A 447 27.81 5.15 1.76
CA ALA A 447 28.87 6.04 2.26
C ALA A 447 28.62 7.52 1.90
N GLN A 448 27.90 7.79 0.81
CA GLN A 448 27.50 9.13 0.42
C GLN A 448 26.57 9.80 1.47
N GLY A 449 25.84 9.00 2.26
CA GLY A 449 24.89 9.52 3.26
C GLY A 449 23.67 10.22 2.65
N ALA A 450 23.36 9.94 1.37
CA ALA A 450 22.21 10.45 0.64
C ALA A 450 21.57 9.31 -0.19
N ALA A 451 20.25 9.24 -0.16
CA ALA A 451 19.47 8.26 -0.94
C ALA A 451 18.51 8.95 -1.91
N ASP A 452 18.55 10.28 -2.01
CA ASP A 452 17.62 11.06 -2.83
C ASP A 452 18.29 12.23 -3.53
N LEU A 453 17.60 12.70 -4.56
CA LEU A 453 17.85 13.97 -5.22
C LEU A 453 16.53 14.72 -5.34
N SER A 454 16.54 16.01 -5.04
CA SER A 454 15.34 16.85 -5.08
C SER A 454 15.58 18.15 -5.85
N SER A 455 14.57 18.64 -6.55
CA SER A 455 14.62 19.95 -7.21
C SER A 455 14.78 21.13 -6.25
N ARG A 456 14.64 20.88 -4.93
CA ARG A 456 14.94 21.85 -3.85
C ARG A 456 16.37 21.79 -3.35
N GLN A 457 17.17 20.83 -3.81
CA GLN A 457 18.53 20.64 -3.33
C GLN A 457 19.44 21.74 -3.84
N ALA A 458 20.14 22.40 -2.92
CA ALA A 458 21.20 23.33 -3.28
C ALA A 458 22.30 22.58 -4.06
N GLY A 459 22.76 23.14 -5.18
CA GLY A 459 23.77 22.51 -6.02
C GLY A 459 23.23 21.52 -7.07
N LEU A 460 21.90 21.38 -7.23
CA LEU A 460 21.34 20.64 -8.37
C LEU A 460 21.78 21.27 -9.69
N VAL A 461 22.52 20.51 -10.51
CA VAL A 461 23.00 20.96 -11.82
C VAL A 461 21.96 20.63 -12.89
N ARG A 462 21.60 21.66 -13.67
CA ARG A 462 20.67 21.57 -14.81
C ARG A 462 21.44 21.71 -16.12
N ASN A 463 20.98 21.00 -17.13
CA ASN A 463 21.47 21.18 -18.50
C ASN A 463 20.98 22.51 -19.08
N ALA A 464 21.56 22.94 -20.20
CA ALA A 464 21.21 24.20 -20.87
C ALA A 464 19.72 24.25 -21.30
N ASP A 465 19.11 23.10 -21.58
CA ASP A 465 17.70 22.95 -21.93
C ASP A 465 16.76 22.89 -20.71
N GLY A 466 17.30 23.02 -19.48
CA GLY A 466 16.55 22.94 -18.24
C GLY A 466 16.32 21.51 -17.72
N SER A 467 16.70 20.47 -18.46
CA SER A 467 16.63 19.07 -18.01
C SER A 467 17.66 18.78 -16.91
N VAL A 468 17.51 17.66 -16.23
CA VAL A 468 18.44 17.20 -15.17
C VAL A 468 18.88 15.78 -15.46
N ASP A 469 20.18 15.59 -15.65
CA ASP A 469 20.76 14.24 -15.72
C ASP A 469 21.09 13.75 -14.31
N VAL A 470 20.60 12.55 -13.97
CA VAL A 470 20.86 11.85 -12.69
C VAL A 470 21.61 10.56 -13.00
N VAL A 471 22.68 10.32 -12.28
CA VAL A 471 23.47 9.09 -12.38
C VAL A 471 23.29 8.27 -11.10
N PHE A 472 23.13 6.97 -11.25
CA PHE A 472 23.05 5.99 -10.16
C PHE A 472 24.18 4.99 -10.33
N GLY A 473 24.87 4.64 -9.27
CA GLY A 473 25.92 3.64 -9.34
C GLY A 473 26.82 3.62 -8.11
N PRO A 474 27.60 2.53 -7.94
CA PRO A 474 28.44 2.36 -6.75
C PRO A 474 29.65 3.30 -6.71
N VAL A 475 30.03 3.84 -7.86
CA VAL A 475 31.13 4.80 -7.99
C VAL A 475 30.66 5.98 -8.81
N ARG A 476 31.00 7.18 -8.36
CA ARG A 476 30.66 8.41 -9.10
C ARG A 476 31.48 8.51 -10.38
N PRO A 477 30.85 8.47 -11.57
CA PRO A 477 31.57 8.68 -12.82
C PRO A 477 32.16 10.09 -12.91
N ALA A 478 33.29 10.21 -13.63
CA ALA A 478 33.87 11.53 -13.91
C ALA A 478 32.84 12.42 -14.64
N GLY A 479 32.69 13.66 -14.19
CA GLY A 479 31.74 14.62 -14.76
C GLY A 479 30.28 14.43 -14.33
N ALA A 480 29.92 13.39 -13.60
CA ALA A 480 28.56 13.23 -13.07
C ALA A 480 28.28 14.27 -11.97
N ALA A 481 27.51 15.29 -12.31
CA ALA A 481 27.18 16.37 -11.37
C ALA A 481 26.14 15.92 -10.32
N ASN A 482 25.07 15.28 -10.78
CA ASN A 482 23.99 14.77 -9.92
C ASN A 482 24.13 13.24 -9.85
N TRP A 483 24.62 12.72 -8.74
CA TRP A 483 24.87 11.29 -8.53
C TRP A 483 24.30 10.81 -7.20
N ILE A 484 23.69 9.63 -7.24
CA ILE A 484 23.22 8.91 -6.05
C ILE A 484 23.94 7.55 -6.00
N GLU A 485 24.60 7.28 -4.87
CA GLU A 485 25.35 6.06 -4.65
C GLU A 485 24.41 4.85 -4.46
N THR A 486 24.80 3.71 -5.05
CA THR A 486 24.15 2.41 -4.89
C THR A 486 25.11 1.40 -4.27
N ASN A 487 24.58 0.30 -3.70
CA ASN A 487 25.39 -0.74 -3.04
C ASN A 487 25.56 -1.95 -3.97
N PRO A 488 26.79 -2.35 -4.33
CA PRO A 488 27.03 -3.61 -5.05
C PRO A 488 26.44 -4.82 -4.30
N GLY A 489 25.87 -5.76 -5.06
CA GLY A 489 25.25 -6.96 -4.50
C GLY A 489 23.84 -6.78 -3.92
N GLN A 490 23.28 -5.58 -4.03
CA GLN A 490 21.90 -5.29 -3.63
C GLN A 490 21.08 -4.84 -4.85
N GLY A 491 19.87 -5.37 -4.99
CA GLY A 491 18.87 -4.80 -5.87
C GLY A 491 18.25 -3.53 -5.26
N TRP A 492 17.80 -2.64 -6.10
CA TRP A 492 17.16 -1.41 -5.66
C TRP A 492 15.97 -1.05 -6.56
N PHE A 493 15.12 -0.16 -6.06
CA PHE A 493 14.05 0.46 -6.82
C PHE A 493 13.96 1.94 -6.47
N SER A 494 13.24 2.70 -7.26
CA SER A 494 13.12 4.15 -7.07
C SER A 494 11.69 4.61 -7.05
N TYR A 495 11.42 5.66 -6.26
CA TYR A 495 10.20 6.46 -6.40
C TYR A 495 10.56 7.84 -6.95
N PHE A 496 9.95 8.21 -8.07
CA PHE A 496 9.88 9.59 -8.52
C PHE A 496 8.60 10.23 -8.01
N ARG A 497 8.74 11.33 -7.28
CA ARG A 497 7.63 12.00 -6.59
C ARG A 497 7.37 13.37 -7.20
N PHE A 498 6.10 13.63 -7.51
CA PHE A 498 5.59 14.92 -7.91
C PHE A 498 4.84 15.54 -6.73
N TYR A 499 5.26 16.71 -6.26
CA TYR A 499 4.59 17.43 -5.19
C TYR A 499 3.76 18.57 -5.79
N GLY A 500 2.42 18.45 -5.67
CA GLY A 500 1.46 19.27 -6.37
C GLY A 500 1.49 19.03 -7.89
N PRO A 501 1.19 17.80 -8.37
CA PRO A 501 1.27 17.46 -9.79
C PRO A 501 0.35 18.36 -10.61
N THR A 502 0.85 18.88 -11.74
CA THR A 502 0.11 19.79 -12.63
C THR A 502 -0.43 19.05 -13.86
N GLU A 503 -1.23 19.74 -14.69
CA GLU A 503 -1.95 19.15 -15.82
C GLU A 503 -1.11 18.24 -16.74
N PRO A 504 0.16 18.57 -17.11
CA PRO A 504 0.98 17.73 -17.97
C PRO A 504 1.29 16.33 -17.38
N TYR A 505 1.22 16.16 -16.05
CA TYR A 505 1.30 14.83 -15.42
C TYR A 505 0.04 14.00 -15.73
N PHE A 506 -1.16 14.59 -15.62
CA PHE A 506 -2.42 13.89 -15.81
C PHE A 506 -2.69 13.57 -17.28
N SER A 507 -2.43 14.53 -18.16
CA SER A 507 -2.57 14.37 -19.63
C SER A 507 -1.43 13.56 -20.25
N LYS A 508 -0.34 13.27 -19.49
CA LYS A 508 0.87 12.55 -19.95
C LYS A 508 1.58 13.25 -21.12
N THR A 509 1.39 14.54 -21.26
CA THR A 509 2.12 15.36 -22.26
C THR A 509 3.57 15.58 -21.86
N TRP A 510 3.89 15.51 -20.56
CA TRP A 510 5.24 15.39 -20.03
C TRP A 510 5.45 13.92 -19.60
N GLN A 511 6.58 13.33 -19.99
CA GLN A 511 6.90 11.94 -19.68
C GLN A 511 8.30 11.84 -19.09
N LEU A 512 8.44 11.13 -17.98
CA LEU A 512 9.73 10.80 -17.41
C LEU A 512 10.46 9.78 -18.30
N ASN A 513 11.77 9.97 -18.49
CA ASN A 513 12.59 8.98 -19.20
C ASN A 513 12.88 7.78 -18.31
N ASP A 514 13.07 6.61 -18.92
CA ASP A 514 13.48 5.42 -18.21
C ASP A 514 14.89 5.55 -17.62
N ILE A 515 15.17 4.67 -16.68
CA ILE A 515 16.50 4.46 -16.12
C ILE A 515 17.27 3.58 -17.11
N GLU A 516 18.36 4.08 -17.67
CA GLU A 516 19.15 3.42 -18.70
C GLU A 516 20.48 2.91 -18.12
N ALA A 517 20.80 1.64 -18.36
CA ALA A 517 22.11 1.12 -18.01
C ALA A 517 23.20 1.76 -18.88
N ILE A 518 24.27 2.23 -18.25
CA ILE A 518 25.45 2.74 -18.96
C ILE A 518 26.40 1.55 -19.21
N SER A 519 26.71 1.29 -20.48
CA SER A 519 27.76 0.33 -20.83
C SER A 519 29.09 0.79 -20.24
N ARG A 520 29.85 -0.13 -19.65
CA ARG A 520 31.20 0.16 -19.17
C ARG A 520 32.10 0.53 -20.31
#